data_f52be0c8bea1608f0a339d48d4becd85
#
_entry.id   f52be0c8bea1608f0a339d48d4becd85
#
_cell.length_a   1.000
_cell.length_b   1.000
_cell.length_c   1.000
_cell.angle_alpha   90.00
_cell.angle_beta   90.00
_cell.angle_gamma   90.00
#
_symmetry.space_group_name_H-M   'P 1'
#
loop_
_entity.id
_entity.type
_entity.pdbx_description
1 polymer ?
#
loop_
_entity_poly.entity_id
_entity_poly.type
_entity_poly.pdbx_seq_one_letter_code
_entity_poly.pdbx_strand_id
1 'polypeptide(L)'
;MTKPISFMGLALKNPLIVAAGPWSGGAAAIQKCIDAGAAAVITETIVMEEPWLFSPRIYYHDDELLNLSLYGKRTLEEWEGEVERVRKDSCHLICSIRASSPSEIAYIAQR
;
A
#
# COMPACT_ATOMS: atom_id res chain seq x y z
N MET A 1 16.41 -1.10 21.93
CA MET A 1 15.04 -1.62 21.90
C MET A 1 14.06 -0.49 21.62
N THR A 2 13.23 -0.67 20.62
CA THR A 2 12.25 0.36 20.21
C THR A 2 11.00 0.25 21.07
N LYS A 3 10.52 1.38 21.59
CA LYS A 3 9.29 1.40 22.36
C LYS A 3 8.09 1.23 21.44
N PRO A 4 7.06 0.46 21.86
CA PRO A 4 5.82 0.41 21.12
C PRO A 4 5.19 1.81 21.02
N ILE A 5 4.60 2.10 19.90
CA ILE A 5 3.99 3.40 19.62
C ILE A 5 2.50 3.17 19.35
N SER A 6 1.65 3.97 19.97
CA SER A 6 0.22 3.96 19.67
C SER A 6 -0.08 4.97 18.57
N PHE A 7 -0.68 4.52 17.49
CA PHE A 7 -1.04 5.34 16.35
C PHE A 7 -2.41 4.92 15.82
N MET A 8 -3.37 5.84 15.90
CA MET A 8 -4.75 5.60 15.44
C MET A 8 -5.36 4.28 15.96
N GLY A 9 -5.10 3.98 17.22
CA GLY A 9 -5.59 2.75 17.85
C GLY A 9 -4.77 1.50 17.55
N LEU A 10 -3.70 1.62 16.77
CA LEU A 10 -2.82 0.50 16.44
C LEU A 10 -1.56 0.55 17.30
N ALA A 11 -1.14 -0.62 17.79
CA ALA A 11 0.12 -0.75 18.49
C ALA A 11 1.24 -1.05 17.50
N LEU A 12 2.11 -0.06 17.26
CA LEU A 12 3.22 -0.20 16.34
C LEU A 12 4.50 -0.57 17.07
N LYS A 13 5.24 -1.56 16.56
CA LYS A 13 6.51 -1.99 17.18
C LYS A 13 7.63 -0.97 17.03
N ASN A 14 7.52 -0.04 16.09
CA ASN A 14 8.46 1.03 15.85
C ASN A 14 7.76 2.17 15.07
N PRO A 15 8.40 3.33 14.86
CA PRO A 15 7.75 4.46 14.16
C PRO A 15 7.77 4.37 12.63
N LEU A 16 8.20 3.25 12.05
CA LEU A 16 8.36 3.14 10.60
C LEU A 16 7.08 2.65 9.93
N ILE A 17 6.48 3.50 9.11
CA ILE A 17 5.33 3.17 8.28
C ILE A 17 5.71 3.39 6.83
N VAL A 18 5.53 2.36 5.99
CA VAL A 18 5.76 2.49 4.55
C VAL A 18 4.52 3.10 3.91
N ALA A 19 4.69 4.26 3.28
CA ALA A 19 3.60 4.99 2.67
C ALA A 19 3.09 4.31 1.39
N ALA A 20 1.87 4.68 0.99
CA ALA A 20 1.32 4.25 -0.29
C ALA A 20 2.20 4.71 -1.44
N GLY A 21 2.49 3.82 -2.38
CA GLY A 21 3.36 4.14 -3.52
C GLY A 21 3.85 2.90 -4.23
N PRO A 22 4.82 3.05 -5.14
CA PRO A 22 5.32 1.94 -5.96
C PRO A 22 5.90 0.77 -5.15
N TRP A 23 6.43 1.04 -3.95
CA TRP A 23 7.05 0.02 -3.11
C TRP A 23 6.04 -0.83 -2.35
N SER A 24 4.76 -0.52 -2.42
CA SER A 24 3.69 -1.28 -1.77
C SER A 24 2.60 -1.71 -2.77
N GLY A 25 2.99 -1.96 -4.00
CA GLY A 25 2.10 -2.26 -5.11
C GLY A 25 1.69 -3.71 -5.26
N GLY A 26 1.93 -4.57 -4.29
CA GLY A 26 1.51 -5.97 -4.34
C GLY A 26 2.08 -6.76 -3.18
N ALA A 27 1.62 -8.01 -3.04
CA ALA A 27 1.99 -8.87 -1.91
C ALA A 27 3.50 -9.03 -1.76
N ALA A 28 4.21 -9.27 -2.86
CA ALA A 28 5.65 -9.48 -2.81
C ALA A 28 6.41 -8.25 -2.32
N ALA A 29 6.05 -7.07 -2.82
CA ALA A 29 6.68 -5.81 -2.41
C ALA A 29 6.35 -5.49 -0.95
N ILE A 30 5.10 -5.66 -0.56
CA ILE A 30 4.65 -5.44 0.82
C ILE A 30 5.38 -6.40 1.77
N GLN A 31 5.51 -7.66 1.39
CA GLN A 31 6.20 -8.65 2.22
C GLN A 31 7.67 -8.27 2.45
N LYS A 32 8.33 -7.72 1.44
CA LYS A 32 9.71 -7.24 1.59
C LYS A 32 9.80 -6.12 2.62
N CYS A 33 8.83 -5.21 2.64
CA CYS A 33 8.80 -4.14 3.64
C CYS A 33 8.58 -4.68 5.04
N ILE A 34 7.70 -5.67 5.19
CA ILE A 34 7.43 -6.32 6.47
C ILE A 34 8.68 -7.04 6.96
N ASP A 35 9.32 -7.81 6.09
CA ASP A 35 10.51 -8.58 6.42
C ASP A 35 11.69 -7.66 6.78
N ALA A 36 11.71 -6.45 6.23
CA ALA A 36 12.73 -5.47 6.55
C ALA A 36 12.49 -4.75 7.88
N GLY A 37 11.35 -4.97 8.52
CA GLY A 37 11.07 -4.46 9.87
C GLY A 37 10.06 -3.34 9.98
N ALA A 38 9.32 -3.02 8.92
CA ALA A 38 8.27 -2.01 8.99
C ALA A 38 7.19 -2.39 10.00
N ALA A 39 6.70 -1.42 10.77
CA ALA A 39 5.60 -1.65 11.72
C ALA A 39 4.24 -1.63 11.04
N ALA A 40 4.12 -0.90 9.95
CA ALA A 40 2.91 -0.87 9.13
C ALA A 40 3.27 -0.58 7.68
N VAL A 41 2.45 -1.05 6.76
CA VAL A 41 2.59 -0.78 5.34
C VAL A 41 1.23 -0.31 4.81
N ILE A 42 1.23 0.79 4.09
CA ILE A 42 0.03 1.30 3.43
C ILE A 42 0.10 0.87 1.96
N THR A 43 -0.93 0.20 1.47
CA THR A 43 -0.95 -0.27 0.10
C THR A 43 -0.93 0.88 -0.91
N GLU A 44 -0.47 0.61 -2.11
CA GLU A 44 -0.73 1.48 -3.24
C GLU A 44 -2.24 1.69 -3.34
N THR A 45 -2.67 2.87 -3.78
CA THR A 45 -4.10 3.23 -3.72
C THR A 45 -4.95 2.31 -4.58
N ILE A 46 -5.94 1.69 -3.94
CA ILE A 46 -6.87 0.75 -4.57
C ILE A 46 -8.04 1.55 -5.15
N VAL A 47 -8.35 1.30 -6.42
CA VAL A 47 -9.44 1.96 -7.13
C VAL A 47 -10.34 0.91 -7.77
N MET A 48 -11.60 1.27 -8.02
CA MET A 48 -12.54 0.40 -8.75
C MET A 48 -12.38 0.52 -10.26
N GLU A 49 -11.90 1.67 -10.73
CA GLU A 49 -11.66 1.91 -12.15
C GLU A 49 -10.43 1.14 -12.64
N GLU A 50 -10.38 0.87 -13.95
CA GLU A 50 -9.17 0.28 -14.52
C GLU A 50 -7.97 1.20 -14.30
N PRO A 51 -6.86 0.65 -13.79
CA PRO A 51 -5.69 1.48 -13.50
C PRO A 51 -5.07 2.05 -14.78
N TRP A 52 -4.65 3.30 -14.71
CA TRP A 52 -3.84 3.91 -15.75
C TRP A 52 -2.39 3.45 -15.57
N LEU A 53 -1.82 2.89 -16.62
CA LEU A 53 -0.46 2.37 -16.59
C LEU A 53 0.47 3.30 -17.37
N PHE A 54 1.51 3.76 -16.71
CA PHE A 54 2.60 4.49 -17.35
C PHE A 54 3.87 3.65 -17.27
N SER A 55 4.67 3.71 -18.30
CA SER A 55 5.97 3.03 -18.34
C SER A 55 7.04 4.01 -18.85
N PRO A 56 8.09 4.28 -18.06
CA PRO A 56 8.30 3.78 -16.70
C PRO A 56 7.43 4.53 -15.68
N ARG A 57 7.11 3.89 -14.56
CA ARG A 57 6.38 4.52 -13.46
C ARG A 57 7.30 5.38 -12.60
N ILE A 58 8.54 5.01 -12.52
CA ILE A 58 9.61 5.80 -11.90
C ILE A 58 10.63 6.09 -12.97
N TYR A 59 10.95 7.36 -13.15
CA TYR A 59 11.88 7.81 -14.17
C TYR A 59 13.05 8.54 -13.53
N TYR A 60 14.27 8.14 -13.89
CA TYR A 60 15.49 8.74 -13.42
C TYR A 60 16.20 9.44 -14.57
N HIS A 61 16.47 10.74 -14.42
CA HIS A 61 17.17 11.53 -15.42
C HIS A 61 18.09 12.52 -14.73
N ASP A 62 19.36 12.52 -15.13
CA ASP A 62 20.41 13.29 -14.48
C ASP A 62 20.42 12.98 -12.98
N ASP A 63 20.21 13.96 -12.11
CA ASP A 63 20.15 13.76 -10.67
C ASP A 63 18.73 13.83 -10.12
N GLU A 64 17.74 13.69 -11.01
CA GLU A 64 16.34 13.79 -10.64
C GLU A 64 15.64 12.44 -10.71
N LEU A 65 14.76 12.17 -9.76
CA LEU A 65 13.90 11.00 -9.73
C LEU A 65 12.46 11.46 -9.83
N LEU A 66 11.76 11.02 -10.89
CA LEU A 66 10.37 11.35 -11.11
C LEU A 66 9.50 10.13 -10.87
N ASN A 67 8.46 10.29 -10.07
CA ASN A 67 7.45 9.26 -9.85
C ASN A 67 6.22 9.57 -10.71
N LEU A 68 6.00 8.72 -11.71
CA LEU A 68 4.89 8.87 -12.66
C LEU A 68 3.71 7.98 -12.30
N SER A 69 3.73 7.36 -11.13
CA SER A 69 2.64 6.52 -10.65
C SER A 69 1.44 7.38 -10.26
N LEU A 70 0.25 7.00 -10.71
CA LEU A 70 -0.99 7.65 -10.27
C LEU A 70 -1.63 6.87 -9.12
N TYR A 71 -2.06 5.66 -9.43
CA TYR A 71 -2.72 4.78 -8.46
C TYR A 71 -2.13 3.39 -8.60
N GLY A 72 -2.67 2.43 -7.86
CA GLY A 72 -2.28 1.04 -8.01
C GLY A 72 -2.58 0.53 -9.41
N LYS A 73 -1.75 -0.37 -9.90
CA LYS A 73 -1.91 -0.99 -11.22
C LYS A 73 -2.80 -2.22 -11.22
N ARG A 74 -3.31 -2.63 -10.05
CA ARG A 74 -4.14 -3.82 -9.90
C ARG A 74 -5.60 -3.44 -9.78
N THR A 75 -6.47 -4.34 -10.24
CA THR A 75 -7.90 -4.22 -10.04
C THR A 75 -8.27 -4.54 -8.59
N LEU A 76 -9.52 -4.25 -8.21
CA LEU A 76 -10.00 -4.57 -6.87
C LEU A 76 -9.90 -6.07 -6.59
N GLU A 77 -10.30 -6.90 -7.55
CA GLU A 77 -10.26 -8.36 -7.42
C GLU A 77 -8.83 -8.87 -7.25
N GLU A 78 -7.90 -8.31 -7.99
CA GLU A 78 -6.48 -8.65 -7.83
C GLU A 78 -5.98 -8.28 -6.44
N TRP A 79 -6.38 -7.12 -5.92
CA TRP A 79 -6.00 -6.68 -4.58
C TRP A 79 -6.55 -7.58 -3.49
N GLU A 80 -7.75 -8.12 -3.65
CA GLU A 80 -8.29 -9.09 -2.69
C GLU A 80 -7.33 -10.28 -2.53
N GLY A 81 -6.87 -10.83 -3.64
CA GLY A 81 -5.91 -11.93 -3.62
C GLY A 81 -4.55 -11.53 -3.07
N GLU A 82 -4.09 -10.32 -3.38
CA GLU A 82 -2.80 -9.83 -2.89
C GLU A 82 -2.80 -9.65 -1.37
N VAL A 83 -3.86 -9.07 -0.82
CA VAL A 83 -3.98 -8.86 0.63
C VAL A 83 -3.99 -10.19 1.37
N GLU A 84 -4.63 -11.21 0.83
CA GLU A 84 -4.66 -12.55 1.45
C GLU A 84 -3.29 -13.20 1.48
N ARG A 85 -2.43 -12.93 0.51
CA ARG A 85 -1.09 -13.54 0.46
C ARG A 85 -0.09 -12.94 1.43
N VAL A 86 -0.36 -11.74 1.95
CA VAL A 86 0.58 -11.07 2.85
C VAL A 86 0.54 -11.71 4.23
N ARG A 87 1.72 -12.11 4.74
CA ARG A 87 1.86 -12.58 6.12
C ARG A 87 2.10 -11.37 7.02
N LYS A 88 1.14 -11.08 7.86
CA LYS A 88 1.14 -9.83 8.63
C LYS A 88 1.83 -9.91 10.00
N ASP A 89 2.25 -11.07 10.41
CA ASP A 89 2.97 -11.33 11.70
C ASP A 89 2.81 -10.20 12.73
N SER A 90 3.81 -9.33 12.86
CA SER A 90 3.79 -8.19 13.80
C SER A 90 3.60 -6.85 13.08
N CYS A 91 3.15 -6.86 11.84
CA CYS A 91 2.99 -5.66 11.01
C CYS A 91 1.52 -5.44 10.68
N HIS A 92 1.11 -4.18 10.65
CA HIS A 92 -0.24 -3.81 10.23
C HIS A 92 -0.26 -3.51 8.73
N LEU A 93 -1.31 -3.95 8.05
CA LEU A 93 -1.54 -3.62 6.65
C LEU A 93 -2.71 -2.65 6.57
N ILE A 94 -2.48 -1.49 6.00
CA ILE A 94 -3.48 -0.43 5.86
C ILE A 94 -3.78 -0.26 4.37
N CYS A 95 -5.05 -0.33 3.99
CA CYS A 95 -5.44 -0.17 2.60
C CYS A 95 -5.76 1.28 2.30
N SER A 96 -5.08 1.86 1.31
CA SER A 96 -5.39 3.17 0.78
C SER A 96 -6.44 3.01 -0.32
N ILE A 97 -7.55 3.74 -0.22
CA ILE A 97 -8.70 3.57 -1.11
C ILE A 97 -9.06 4.90 -1.74
N ARG A 98 -9.38 4.88 -3.03
CA ARG A 98 -9.94 6.02 -3.73
C ARG A 98 -11.20 5.60 -4.48
N ALA A 99 -12.24 6.40 -4.38
CA ALA A 99 -13.50 6.16 -5.06
C ALA A 99 -14.19 7.46 -5.42
N SER A 100 -15.18 7.38 -6.32
CA SER A 100 -15.91 8.56 -6.81
C SER A 100 -17.07 8.95 -5.91
N SER A 101 -17.49 8.08 -5.00
CA SER A 101 -18.63 8.32 -4.13
C SER A 101 -18.48 7.59 -2.79
N PRO A 102 -19.20 8.05 -1.75
CA PRO A 102 -19.19 7.35 -0.46
C PRO A 102 -19.65 5.90 -0.55
N SER A 103 -20.59 5.59 -1.43
CA SER A 103 -21.09 4.22 -1.60
C SER A 103 -20.02 3.29 -2.18
N GLU A 104 -19.20 3.80 -3.10
CA GLU A 104 -18.08 3.02 -3.65
C GLU A 104 -17.02 2.76 -2.59
N ILE A 105 -16.74 3.75 -1.75
CA ILE A 105 -15.80 3.59 -0.64
C ILE A 105 -16.28 2.49 0.30
N ALA A 106 -17.56 2.51 0.67
CA ALA A 106 -18.15 1.48 1.51
C ALA A 106 -18.07 0.09 0.87
N TYR A 107 -18.32 0.02 -0.43
CA TYR A 107 -18.24 -1.24 -1.18
C TYR A 107 -16.82 -1.83 -1.13
N ILE A 108 -15.81 -0.99 -1.40
CA ILE A 108 -14.41 -1.44 -1.36
C ILE A 108 -14.02 -1.87 0.05
N ALA A 109 -14.42 -1.10 1.05
CA ALA A 109 -14.05 -1.38 2.44
C ALA A 109 -14.64 -2.69 2.97
N GLN A 110 -15.77 -3.14 2.41
CA GLN A 110 -16.42 -4.38 2.82
C GLN A 110 -15.84 -5.61 2.14
N ARG A 111 -15.11 -5.44 1.07
CA ARG A 111 -14.49 -6.54 0.34
C ARG A 111 -13.19 -6.96 1.01
#